data_e60f549a789af5c6e6b709673cc27347
#
_entry.id   e60f549a789af5c6e6b709673cc27347
#
_cell.length_a   1.000
_cell.length_b   1.000
_cell.length_c   1.000
_cell.angle_alpha   90.00
_cell.angle_beta   90.00
_cell.angle_gamma   90.00
#
_symmetry.space_group_name_H-M   'P 1'
#
loop_
_entity.id
_entity.type
_entity.pdbx_description
1 polymer ?
#
loop_
_entity_poly.entity_id
_entity_poly.type
_entity_poly.pdbx_seq_one_letter_code
_entity_poly.pdbx_strand_id
1 'polypeptide(L)'
;GVVEQVERYEFVEDLGNVVRKAREARFLTREQLAEMVGEKVSTIRRIENNELKPSFELARKLERVLKVKLLVEATDEVLERVVTRAQRRGLTIGDVLREQLKSEDVGI
;
A
#
# COMPACT_ATOMS: atom_id res chain seq x y z
N GLY A 1 19.12 9.30 7.21
CA GLY A 1 18.44 10.50 7.59
C GLY A 1 16.94 10.39 7.49
N VAL A 2 16.24 11.46 7.80
CA VAL A 2 14.78 11.49 7.79
C VAL A 2 14.22 11.18 6.41
N VAL A 3 14.86 11.71 5.38
CA VAL A 3 14.44 11.51 3.98
C VAL A 3 14.52 10.02 3.60
N GLU A 4 15.58 9.36 4.04
CA GLU A 4 15.75 7.93 3.78
C GLU A 4 14.67 7.09 4.44
N GLN A 5 14.22 7.48 5.63
CA GLN A 5 13.14 6.78 6.32
C GLN A 5 11.83 6.89 5.56
N VAL A 6 11.53 8.07 5.01
CA VAL A 6 10.31 8.29 4.24
C VAL A 6 10.34 7.46 2.95
N GLU A 7 11.48 7.38 2.30
CA GLU A 7 11.64 6.60 1.08
C GLU A 7 11.53 5.09 1.30
N ARG A 8 11.65 4.62 2.53
CA ARG A 8 11.54 3.21 2.87
C ARG A 8 10.11 2.71 3.03
N TYR A 9 9.13 3.60 2.99
CA TYR A 9 7.73 3.19 3.09
C TYR A 9 7.23 2.72 1.74
N GLU A 10 6.51 1.61 1.75
CA GLU A 10 5.87 1.07 0.58
C GLU A 10 4.39 0.88 0.85
N PHE A 11 3.60 0.94 -0.21
CA PHE A 11 2.16 0.70 -0.08
C PHE A 11 1.88 -0.79 0.00
N VAL A 12 0.83 -1.13 0.76
CA VAL A 12 0.36 -2.51 0.81
C VAL A 12 -0.11 -2.94 -0.57
N GLU A 13 -0.06 -4.23 -0.83
CA GLU A 13 -0.53 -4.80 -2.08
C GLU A 13 -2.04 -4.60 -2.19
N ASP A 14 -2.51 -4.29 -3.40
CA ASP A 14 -3.92 -4.03 -3.70
C ASP A 14 -4.52 -2.95 -2.79
N LEU A 15 -3.80 -1.85 -2.69
CA LEU A 15 -4.17 -0.70 -1.86
C LEU A 15 -5.62 -0.26 -2.08
N GLY A 16 -6.05 -0.21 -3.34
CA GLY A 16 -7.39 0.26 -3.68
C GLY A 16 -8.48 -0.58 -3.06
N ASN A 17 -8.31 -1.90 -3.09
CA ASN A 17 -9.28 -2.81 -2.50
C ASN A 17 -9.29 -2.72 -0.97
N VAL A 18 -8.12 -2.54 -0.37
CA VAL A 18 -8.00 -2.35 1.07
C VAL A 18 -8.75 -1.10 1.51
N VAL A 19 -8.57 0.01 0.79
CA VAL A 19 -9.26 1.28 1.06
C VAL A 19 -10.76 1.10 0.91
N ARG A 20 -11.21 0.49 -0.19
CA ARG A 20 -12.64 0.29 -0.45
C ARG A 20 -13.29 -0.57 0.63
N LYS A 21 -12.71 -1.70 0.95
CA LYS A 21 -13.26 -2.60 1.96
C LYS A 21 -13.32 -1.95 3.34
N ALA A 22 -12.29 -1.22 3.72
CA ALA A 22 -12.27 -0.52 4.99
C ALA A 22 -13.33 0.58 5.03
N ARG A 23 -13.52 1.29 3.92
CA ARG A 23 -14.57 2.31 3.79
C ARG A 23 -15.95 1.69 3.94
N GLU A 24 -16.21 0.60 3.21
CA GLU A 24 -17.48 -0.10 3.25
C GLU A 24 -17.77 -0.69 4.64
N ALA A 25 -16.76 -1.22 5.29
CA ALA A 25 -16.90 -1.77 6.65
C ALA A 25 -17.30 -0.70 7.66
N ARG A 26 -17.03 0.57 7.37
CA ARG A 26 -17.40 1.70 8.22
C ARG A 26 -18.66 2.41 7.73
N PHE A 27 -19.32 1.85 6.72
CA PHE A 27 -20.55 2.40 6.15
C PHE A 27 -20.36 3.84 5.64
N LEU A 28 -19.17 4.11 5.08
CA LEU A 28 -18.87 5.42 4.52
C LEU A 28 -19.02 5.41 3.01
N THR A 29 -19.57 6.50 2.47
CA THR A 29 -19.58 6.72 1.04
C THR A 29 -18.22 7.28 0.62
N ARG A 30 -17.93 7.26 -0.69
CA ARG A 30 -16.70 7.89 -1.20
C ARG A 30 -16.71 9.39 -0.92
N GLU A 31 -17.87 10.02 -1.01
CA GLU A 31 -18.03 11.43 -0.72
C GLU A 31 -17.71 11.75 0.73
N GLN A 32 -18.20 10.92 1.63
CA GLN A 32 -17.92 11.10 3.07
C GLN A 32 -16.45 10.92 3.36
N LEU A 33 -15.82 9.89 2.79
CA LEU A 33 -14.40 9.65 2.98
C LEU A 33 -13.56 10.80 2.42
N ALA A 34 -13.92 11.27 1.22
CA ALA A 34 -13.22 12.38 0.58
C ALA A 34 -13.27 13.63 1.46
N GLU A 35 -14.42 13.94 2.02
CA GLU A 35 -14.58 15.07 2.92
C GLU A 35 -13.71 14.92 4.17
N MET A 36 -13.71 13.72 4.77
CA MET A 36 -12.95 13.46 5.98
C MET A 36 -11.44 13.62 5.81
N VAL A 37 -10.93 13.33 4.62
CA VAL A 37 -9.50 13.45 4.33
C VAL A 37 -9.15 14.72 3.54
N GLY A 38 -10.14 15.54 3.23
CA GLY A 38 -9.91 16.78 2.52
C GLY A 38 -9.53 16.62 1.07
N GLU A 39 -10.12 15.62 0.39
CA GLU A 39 -9.82 15.31 -1.00
C GLU A 39 -11.08 15.31 -1.86
N LYS A 40 -10.89 15.24 -3.18
CA LYS A 40 -12.00 15.13 -4.12
C LYS A 40 -12.48 13.69 -4.20
N VAL A 41 -13.77 13.52 -4.44
CA VAL A 41 -14.37 12.20 -4.64
C VAL A 41 -13.69 11.44 -5.77
N SER A 42 -13.36 12.14 -6.86
CA SER A 42 -12.68 11.54 -8.00
C SER A 42 -11.31 10.96 -7.59
N THR A 43 -10.61 11.63 -6.67
CA THR A 43 -9.33 11.15 -6.15
C THR A 43 -9.51 9.84 -5.39
N ILE A 44 -10.52 9.77 -4.52
CA ILE A 44 -10.82 8.55 -3.76
C ILE A 44 -11.18 7.41 -4.70
N ARG A 45 -12.02 7.67 -5.70
CA ARG A 45 -12.41 6.65 -6.66
C ARG A 45 -11.20 6.09 -7.42
N ARG A 46 -10.30 6.97 -7.86
CA ARG A 46 -9.09 6.54 -8.57
C ARG A 46 -8.16 5.72 -7.69
N ILE A 47 -8.06 6.07 -6.42
CA ILE A 47 -7.27 5.29 -5.46
C ILE A 47 -7.89 3.90 -5.29
N GLU A 48 -9.20 3.82 -5.12
CA GLU A 48 -9.90 2.54 -4.95
C GLU A 48 -9.80 1.64 -6.18
N ASN A 49 -9.68 2.26 -7.35
CA ASN A 49 -9.52 1.51 -8.61
C ASN A 49 -8.06 1.21 -8.95
N ASN A 50 -7.14 1.52 -8.05
CA ASN A 50 -5.69 1.36 -8.26
C ASN A 50 -5.16 2.16 -9.46
N GLU A 51 -5.82 3.24 -9.81
CA GLU A 51 -5.42 4.16 -10.87
C GLU A 51 -4.49 5.26 -10.37
N LEU A 52 -4.50 5.51 -9.07
CA LEU A 52 -3.71 6.56 -8.45
C LEU A 52 -3.21 6.08 -7.11
N LYS A 53 -1.91 6.28 -6.86
CA LYS A 53 -1.34 6.04 -5.54
C LYS A 53 -1.44 7.34 -4.74
N PRO A 54 -1.95 7.28 -3.51
CA PRO A 54 -2.05 8.48 -2.68
C PRO A 54 -0.66 8.97 -2.28
N SER A 55 -0.56 10.27 -1.99
CA SER A 55 0.66 10.81 -1.39
C SER A 55 0.85 10.21 0.00
N PHE A 56 2.06 10.34 0.54
CA PHE A 56 2.35 9.86 1.89
C PHE A 56 1.38 10.47 2.92
N GLU A 57 1.15 11.78 2.81
CA GLU A 57 0.25 12.48 3.72
C GLU A 57 -1.19 11.97 3.62
N LEU A 58 -1.68 11.82 2.41
CA LEU A 58 -3.03 11.32 2.17
C LEU A 58 -3.17 9.88 2.67
N ALA A 59 -2.16 9.04 2.41
CA ALA A 59 -2.16 7.67 2.90
C ALA A 59 -2.25 7.62 4.42
N ARG A 60 -1.52 8.49 5.11
CA ARG A 60 -1.59 8.57 6.58
C ARG A 60 -2.97 9.00 7.07
N LYS A 61 -3.60 9.95 6.38
CA LYS A 61 -4.96 10.37 6.72
C LYS A 61 -5.96 9.24 6.54
N LEU A 62 -5.84 8.51 5.43
CA LEU A 62 -6.68 7.35 5.15
C LEU A 62 -6.49 6.26 6.22
N GLU A 63 -5.25 6.01 6.61
CA GLU A 63 -4.96 5.04 7.67
C GLU A 63 -5.66 5.40 8.98
N ARG A 64 -5.64 6.68 9.35
CA ARG A 64 -6.25 7.14 10.59
C ARG A 64 -7.77 7.08 10.55
N VAL A 65 -8.36 7.50 9.44
CA VAL A 65 -9.82 7.51 9.29
C VAL A 65 -10.36 6.09 9.18
N LEU A 66 -9.71 5.25 8.39
CA LEU A 66 -10.17 3.90 8.10
C LEU A 66 -9.66 2.86 9.10
N LYS A 67 -8.70 3.23 9.94
CA LYS A 67 -8.08 2.33 10.92
C LYS A 67 -7.46 1.10 10.26
N VAL A 68 -6.76 1.31 9.15
CA VAL A 68 -6.07 0.25 8.41
C VAL A 68 -4.64 0.68 8.14
N LYS A 69 -3.79 -0.29 7.82
CA LYS A 69 -2.42 -0.03 7.38
C LYS A 69 -2.36 -0.01 5.87
N LEU A 70 -1.91 1.10 5.32
CA LEU A 70 -1.71 1.26 3.88
C LEU A 70 -0.23 1.37 3.54
N LEU A 71 0.59 1.79 4.51
CA LEU A 71 2.02 1.94 4.34
C LEU A 71 2.73 0.98 5.26
N VAL A 72 3.71 0.27 4.72
CA VAL A 72 4.57 -0.61 5.49
C VAL A 72 6.00 -0.12 5.33
N GLU A 73 6.75 -0.19 6.41
CA GLU A 73 8.14 0.21 6.37
C GLU A 73 8.97 -0.93 5.78
N ALA A 74 9.76 -0.60 4.75
CA ALA A 74 10.68 -1.55 4.15
C ALA A 74 11.93 -1.64 5.03
N THR A 75 11.89 -2.48 6.06
CA THR A 75 13.00 -2.68 6.97
C THR A 75 13.85 -3.86 6.54
N ASP A 76 15.05 -3.96 7.14
CA ASP A 76 15.92 -5.10 6.91
C ASP A 76 15.25 -6.41 7.32
N GLU A 77 14.39 -6.37 8.34
CA GLU A 77 13.62 -7.53 8.76
C GLU A 77 12.67 -8.03 7.68
N VAL A 78 12.04 -7.10 6.96
CA VAL A 78 11.15 -7.45 5.85
C VAL A 78 11.96 -8.11 4.73
N LEU A 79 13.13 -7.52 4.42
CA LEU A 79 14.03 -8.08 3.42
C LEU A 79 14.50 -9.47 3.82
N GLU A 80 14.86 -9.66 5.09
CA GLU A 80 15.29 -10.96 5.60
C GLU A 80 14.18 -12.00 5.46
N ARG A 81 12.94 -11.64 5.76
CA ARG A 81 11.80 -12.54 5.59
C ARG A 81 11.62 -12.94 4.13
N VAL A 82 11.76 -11.98 3.22
CA VAL A 82 11.66 -12.24 1.79
C VAL A 82 12.78 -13.19 1.34
N VAL A 83 14.02 -12.93 1.77
CA VAL A 83 15.17 -13.75 1.45
C VAL A 83 15.00 -15.17 2.01
N THR A 84 14.56 -15.30 3.26
CA THR A 84 14.34 -16.60 3.89
C THR A 84 13.27 -17.40 3.14
N ARG A 85 12.19 -16.74 2.74
CA ARG A 85 11.13 -17.38 1.97
C ARG A 85 11.66 -17.87 0.63
N ALA A 86 12.48 -17.05 -0.02
CA ALA A 86 13.10 -17.41 -1.28
C ALA A 86 14.02 -18.63 -1.14
N GLN A 87 14.83 -18.65 -0.09
CA GLN A 87 15.73 -19.75 0.18
C GLN A 87 14.96 -21.06 0.39
N ARG A 88 13.84 -21.01 1.07
CA ARG A 88 12.99 -22.18 1.27
C ARG A 88 12.43 -22.72 -0.05
N ARG A 89 12.22 -21.84 -1.03
CA ARG A 89 11.75 -22.22 -2.36
C ARG A 89 12.89 -22.58 -3.30
N GLY A 90 14.13 -22.50 -2.85
CA GLY A 90 15.29 -22.74 -3.69
C GLY A 90 15.56 -21.63 -4.70
N LEU A 91 15.07 -20.43 -4.42
CA LEU A 91 15.24 -19.27 -5.30
C LEU A 91 16.44 -18.45 -4.89
N THR A 92 17.06 -17.79 -5.88
CA THR A 92 18.13 -16.82 -5.60
C THR A 92 17.51 -15.48 -5.25
N ILE A 93 18.33 -14.58 -4.67
CA ILE A 93 17.90 -13.22 -4.38
C ILE A 93 17.42 -12.51 -5.65
N GLY A 94 18.13 -12.73 -6.77
CA GLY A 94 17.75 -12.16 -8.05
C GLY A 94 16.37 -12.64 -8.51
N ASP A 95 16.09 -13.92 -8.33
CA ASP A 95 14.79 -14.50 -8.67
C ASP A 95 13.68 -13.91 -7.83
N VAL A 96 13.91 -13.70 -6.53
CA VAL A 96 12.93 -13.10 -5.62
C VAL A 96 12.61 -11.68 -6.06
N LEU A 97 13.62 -10.89 -6.32
CA LEU A 97 13.42 -9.51 -6.76
C LEU A 97 12.67 -9.45 -8.08
N ARG A 98 12.96 -10.38 -8.99
CA ARG A 98 12.27 -10.47 -10.26
C ARG A 98 10.80 -10.83 -10.10
N GLU A 99 10.49 -11.80 -9.23
CA GLU A 99 9.11 -12.18 -8.93
C GLU A 99 8.34 -11.04 -8.29
N GLN A 100 8.98 -10.31 -7.38
CA GLN A 100 8.36 -9.18 -6.70
C GLN A 100 8.03 -8.06 -7.69
N LEU A 101 8.94 -7.77 -8.59
CA LEU A 101 8.72 -6.78 -9.64
C LEU A 101 7.59 -7.20 -10.57
N LYS A 102 7.52 -8.48 -10.94
CA LYS A 102 6.42 -9.00 -11.74
C LYS A 102 5.08 -8.91 -11.04
N SER A 103 5.05 -9.20 -9.75
CA SER A 103 3.82 -9.10 -8.95
C SER A 103 3.32 -7.66 -8.92
N GLU A 104 4.22 -6.70 -8.79
CA GLU A 104 3.87 -5.29 -8.82
C GLU A 104 3.36 -4.86 -10.19
N ASP A 105 4.02 -5.32 -11.25
CA ASP A 105 3.66 -4.95 -12.62
C ASP A 105 2.33 -5.54 -13.07
N VAL A 106 2.04 -6.79 -12.69
CA VAL A 106 0.85 -7.49 -13.16
C VAL A 106 -0.24 -7.61 -12.11
N GLY A 107 -0.02 -7.12 -10.91
CA GLY A 107 -1.00 -7.13 -9.84
C GLY A 107 -1.28 -8.51 -9.26
N ILE A 108 -0.34 -9.39 -9.38
CA ILE A 108 -0.46 -10.76 -8.87
C ILE A 108 -0.04 -10.84 -7.43
#